data_2cce6f44c3d7535ea6a4cb4064aae3a2
#
_entry.id   2cce6f44c3d7535ea6a4cb4064aae3a2
#
_cell.length_a   1.000
_cell.length_b   1.000
_cell.length_c   1.000
_cell.angle_alpha   90.00
_cell.angle_beta   90.00
_cell.angle_gamma   90.00
#
_symmetry.space_group_name_H-M   'P 1'
#
loop_
_entity.id
_entity.type
_entity.pdbx_description
1 polymer ?
#
loop_
_entity_poly.entity_id
_entity_poly.type
_entity_poly.pdbx_seq_one_letter_code
_entity_poly.pdbx_strand_id
1 'polypeptide(L)'
;LTESKLKGNKMALVLNEEQQFLKDAASKFFQDDAPISHFREIRDSNNELGYSKELWTKMANLGWAGILVSEEYGGSDFGMMGMGTILEEAGKTLTPSPLFATALLGASLLELGGNAEQKSKYLPKLVEGELTTAFALEEGTRHNPSNIETEAKKDGGDFILNGKKTFVLDGHSANLLIVAARTAGSSSETSGISLFCVDPNLDGVDVIKMSMLDSRNSAEISFSNVKISSENLLGELNNGFGIIEEVINKAQIGISAEMLGNASQAFQITLSYLKERKQFGVLIGSFQALKHRAAVMYSELELTKSSVVGAMNAIDEQSNDVT
;
A
#
# COMPACT_ATOMS: atom_id res chain seq x y z
N LEU A 1 35.41 -34.87 -3.74
CA LEU A 1 35.14 -34.11 -2.51
C LEU A 1 34.35 -32.88 -2.90
N THR A 2 33.05 -32.99 -2.77
CA THR A 2 32.06 -31.94 -3.04
C THR A 2 32.14 -30.90 -1.94
N GLU A 3 32.48 -29.67 -2.30
CA GLU A 3 32.31 -28.49 -1.44
C GLU A 3 30.81 -28.30 -1.20
N SER A 4 30.34 -28.72 -0.03
CA SER A 4 29.08 -28.30 0.50
C SER A 4 29.20 -26.81 0.80
N LYS A 5 28.59 -25.96 -0.04
CA LYS A 5 28.36 -24.57 0.31
C LYS A 5 27.57 -24.56 1.62
N LEU A 6 28.27 -24.25 2.70
CA LEU A 6 27.68 -23.78 3.95
C LEU A 6 26.81 -22.57 3.58
N LYS A 7 25.50 -22.75 3.48
CA LYS A 7 24.54 -21.64 3.52
C LYS A 7 24.82 -20.94 4.84
N GLY A 8 25.45 -19.77 4.76
CA GLY A 8 25.69 -18.95 5.92
C GLY A 8 24.37 -18.73 6.65
N ASN A 9 24.36 -18.98 7.94
CA ASN A 9 23.32 -18.52 8.83
C ASN A 9 23.15 -17.02 8.57
N LYS A 10 22.06 -16.62 7.90
CA LYS A 10 21.66 -15.21 7.83
C LYS A 10 21.29 -14.82 9.26
N MET A 11 22.26 -14.27 9.95
CA MET A 11 22.11 -13.77 11.30
C MET A 11 21.36 -12.45 11.22
N ALA A 12 20.32 -12.35 12.04
CA ALA A 12 19.57 -11.15 12.40
C ALA A 12 19.04 -10.30 11.23
N LEU A 13 17.77 -10.01 11.29
CA LEU A 13 17.00 -9.05 10.49
C LEU A 13 17.57 -7.61 10.64
N VAL A 14 18.80 -7.40 10.19
CA VAL A 14 19.50 -6.11 10.21
C VAL A 14 19.48 -5.54 8.81
N LEU A 15 19.11 -4.29 8.70
CA LEU A 15 19.15 -3.55 7.45
C LEU A 15 20.60 -3.52 6.91
N ASN A 16 20.76 -3.72 5.61
CA ASN A 16 22.05 -3.48 4.95
C ASN A 16 22.30 -1.97 4.83
N GLU A 17 23.48 -1.57 4.32
CA GLU A 17 23.88 -0.17 4.23
C GLU A 17 22.92 0.65 3.35
N GLU A 18 22.45 0.10 2.22
CA GLU A 18 21.53 0.77 1.31
C GLU A 18 20.14 0.93 1.94
N GLN A 19 19.64 -0.10 2.61
CA GLN A 19 18.36 -0.06 3.34
C GLN A 19 18.43 0.93 4.50
N GLN A 20 19.57 1.00 5.21
CA GLN A 20 19.75 1.97 6.29
C GLN A 20 19.80 3.40 5.73
N PHE A 21 20.50 3.61 4.62
CA PHE A 21 20.53 4.91 3.95
C PHE A 21 19.13 5.36 3.52
N LEU A 22 18.35 4.46 2.92
CA LEU A 22 16.95 4.72 2.55
C LEU A 22 16.12 5.09 3.78
N LYS A 23 16.26 4.35 4.88
CA LYS A 23 15.56 4.63 6.14
C LYS A 23 15.88 6.02 6.70
N ASP A 24 17.16 6.38 6.72
CA ASP A 24 17.61 7.67 7.22
C ASP A 24 17.09 8.82 6.34
N ALA A 25 17.12 8.63 5.01
CA ALA A 25 16.57 9.59 4.05
C ALA A 25 15.05 9.75 4.22
N ALA A 26 14.30 8.64 4.34
CA ALA A 26 12.87 8.65 4.57
C ALA A 26 12.51 9.29 5.90
N SER A 27 13.21 8.93 6.97
CA SER A 27 13.01 9.51 8.31
C SER A 27 13.17 11.04 8.28
N LYS A 28 14.24 11.52 7.66
CA LYS A 28 14.47 12.95 7.52
C LYS A 28 13.37 13.63 6.70
N PHE A 29 13.04 13.07 5.55
CA PHE A 29 12.01 13.64 4.67
C PHE A 29 10.65 13.78 5.38
N PHE A 30 10.16 12.72 6.04
CA PHE A 30 8.87 12.78 6.71
C PHE A 30 8.85 13.69 7.93
N GLN A 31 9.98 13.84 8.63
CA GLN A 31 10.10 14.80 9.75
C GLN A 31 10.13 16.24 9.26
N ASP A 32 10.86 16.54 8.20
CA ASP A 32 11.11 17.91 7.74
C ASP A 32 9.99 18.41 6.79
N ASP A 33 9.59 17.59 5.78
CA ASP A 33 8.65 17.98 4.74
C ASP A 33 7.19 17.56 5.02
N ALA A 34 6.97 16.50 5.81
CA ALA A 34 5.64 15.97 6.11
C ALA A 34 5.38 15.71 7.60
N PRO A 35 5.66 16.69 8.49
CA PRO A 35 5.37 16.54 9.91
C PRO A 35 3.87 16.35 10.17
N ILE A 36 3.48 15.87 11.35
CA ILE A 36 2.08 15.63 11.73
C ILE A 36 1.15 16.86 11.54
N SER A 37 1.71 18.06 11.56
CA SER A 37 0.98 19.29 11.25
C SER A 37 0.50 19.32 9.80
N HIS A 38 1.27 18.76 8.86
CA HIS A 38 0.89 18.63 7.46
C HIS A 38 -0.33 17.72 7.29
N PHE A 39 -0.37 16.57 7.98
CA PHE A 39 -1.56 15.72 8.00
C PHE A 39 -2.81 16.47 8.46
N ARG A 40 -2.69 17.26 9.55
CA ARG A 40 -3.80 18.06 10.07
C ARG A 40 -4.25 19.11 9.09
N GLU A 41 -3.32 19.79 8.42
CA GLU A 41 -3.62 20.77 7.38
C GLU A 41 -4.40 20.16 6.22
N ILE A 42 -3.95 19.03 5.66
CA ILE A 42 -4.64 18.32 4.58
C ILE A 42 -6.06 17.91 5.02
N ARG A 43 -6.21 17.34 6.22
CA ARG A 43 -7.50 16.94 6.77
C ARG A 43 -8.45 18.13 6.95
N ASP A 44 -7.97 19.18 7.60
CA ASP A 44 -8.81 20.31 8.04
C ASP A 44 -9.14 21.28 6.89
N SER A 45 -8.34 21.31 5.82
CA SER A 45 -8.58 22.09 4.60
C SER A 45 -9.58 21.48 3.64
N ASN A 46 -10.06 20.25 3.89
CA ASN A 46 -10.86 19.48 2.93
C ASN A 46 -10.19 19.39 1.54
N ASN A 47 -8.89 19.16 1.52
CA ASN A 47 -8.13 19.03 0.28
C ASN A 47 -8.81 18.02 -0.68
N GLU A 48 -9.02 18.42 -1.94
CA GLU A 48 -9.75 17.61 -2.92
C GLU A 48 -9.07 16.26 -3.18
N LEU A 49 -7.74 16.27 -3.33
CA LEU A 49 -6.95 15.06 -3.54
C LEU A 49 -6.80 14.25 -2.25
N GLY A 50 -6.90 14.91 -1.07
CA GLY A 50 -6.66 14.32 0.23
C GLY A 50 -5.17 14.04 0.50
N TYR A 51 -4.26 14.57 -0.32
CA TYR A 51 -2.81 14.58 -0.15
C TYR A 51 -2.19 15.81 -0.84
N SER A 52 -0.94 16.13 -0.53
CA SER A 52 -0.19 17.20 -1.20
C SER A 52 0.43 16.69 -2.49
N LYS A 53 0.02 17.26 -3.64
CA LYS A 53 0.63 16.95 -4.94
C LYS A 53 2.12 17.31 -4.99
N GLU A 54 2.50 18.42 -4.34
CA GLU A 54 3.91 18.83 -4.25
C GLU A 54 4.74 17.78 -3.49
N LEU A 55 4.22 17.30 -2.35
CA LEU A 55 4.90 16.29 -1.56
C LEU A 55 5.00 14.96 -2.31
N TRP A 56 3.94 14.57 -3.02
CA TRP A 56 3.96 13.38 -3.88
C TRP A 56 5.01 13.49 -4.99
N THR A 57 5.11 14.65 -5.65
CA THR A 57 6.17 14.89 -6.66
C THR A 57 7.58 14.78 -6.06
N LYS A 58 7.79 15.28 -4.83
CA LYS A 58 9.08 15.08 -4.14
C LYS A 58 9.38 13.61 -3.86
N MET A 59 8.38 12.82 -3.43
CA MET A 59 8.51 11.37 -3.21
C MET A 59 8.84 10.64 -4.51
N ALA A 60 8.19 10.98 -5.62
CA ALA A 60 8.48 10.42 -6.94
C ALA A 60 9.91 10.76 -7.40
N ASN A 61 10.36 12.00 -7.22
CA ASN A 61 11.73 12.43 -7.53
C ASN A 61 12.80 11.71 -6.69
N LEU A 62 12.45 11.21 -5.51
CA LEU A 62 13.30 10.34 -4.69
C LEU A 62 13.24 8.87 -5.11
N GLY A 63 12.48 8.53 -6.17
CA GLY A 63 12.31 7.19 -6.68
C GLY A 63 11.30 6.32 -5.91
N TRP A 64 10.59 6.88 -4.94
CA TRP A 64 9.73 6.10 -4.06
C TRP A 64 8.43 5.62 -4.74
N ALA A 65 7.94 6.36 -5.73
CA ALA A 65 6.80 5.94 -6.53
C ALA A 65 7.10 4.65 -7.33
N GLY A 66 8.34 4.51 -7.79
CA GLY A 66 8.81 3.37 -8.60
C GLY A 66 9.64 2.34 -7.84
N ILE A 67 9.59 2.32 -6.50
CA ILE A 67 10.50 1.47 -5.70
C ILE A 67 10.30 -0.03 -5.92
N LEU A 68 9.07 -0.45 -6.30
CA LEU A 68 8.72 -1.84 -6.64
C LEU A 68 8.68 -2.09 -8.14
N VAL A 69 8.90 -1.07 -8.95
CA VAL A 69 8.87 -1.19 -10.42
C VAL A 69 10.24 -1.61 -10.90
N SER A 70 10.26 -2.53 -11.88
CA SER A 70 11.49 -3.01 -12.51
C SER A 70 12.27 -1.89 -13.19
N GLU A 71 13.61 -2.03 -13.25
CA GLU A 71 14.51 -1.04 -13.85
C GLU A 71 14.20 -0.80 -15.35
N GLU A 72 13.67 -1.82 -16.05
CA GLU A 72 13.26 -1.73 -17.45
C GLU A 72 12.23 -0.60 -17.69
N TYR A 73 11.39 -0.31 -16.70
CA TYR A 73 10.34 0.73 -16.76
C TYR A 73 10.68 1.97 -15.94
N GLY A 74 11.96 2.12 -15.54
CA GLY A 74 12.47 3.29 -14.81
C GLY A 74 12.36 3.22 -13.30
N GLY A 75 11.94 2.10 -12.74
CA GLY A 75 11.92 1.85 -11.30
C GLY A 75 13.29 1.46 -10.73
N SER A 76 13.33 1.10 -9.46
CA SER A 76 14.57 0.68 -8.78
C SER A 76 14.59 -0.78 -8.36
N ASP A 77 13.46 -1.48 -8.46
CA ASP A 77 13.30 -2.89 -8.04
C ASP A 77 13.90 -3.20 -6.66
N PHE A 78 13.75 -2.24 -5.74
CA PHE A 78 14.36 -2.30 -4.40
C PHE A 78 13.67 -3.32 -3.48
N GLY A 79 12.49 -3.78 -3.86
CA GLY A 79 11.72 -4.79 -3.15
C GLY A 79 10.88 -4.27 -1.97
N MET A 80 10.23 -5.22 -1.29
CA MET A 80 9.35 -4.94 -0.16
C MET A 80 10.09 -4.39 1.06
N MET A 81 11.37 -4.72 1.24
CA MET A 81 12.20 -4.11 2.29
C MET A 81 12.31 -2.60 2.10
N GLY A 82 12.46 -2.12 0.86
CA GLY A 82 12.46 -0.69 0.55
C GLY A 82 11.11 -0.04 0.78
N MET A 83 10.07 -0.60 0.19
CA MET A 83 8.70 -0.08 0.33
C MET A 83 8.24 -0.04 1.79
N GLY A 84 8.43 -1.13 2.55
CA GLY A 84 8.04 -1.21 3.95
C GLY A 84 8.83 -0.23 4.83
N THR A 85 10.12 0.00 4.53
CA THR A 85 10.92 1.02 5.22
C THR A 85 10.35 2.42 5.03
N ILE A 86 9.94 2.79 3.81
CA ILE A 86 9.31 4.08 3.54
C ILE A 86 7.95 4.19 4.26
N LEU A 87 7.13 3.13 4.19
CA LEU A 87 5.82 3.11 4.85
C LEU A 87 5.93 3.18 6.38
N GLU A 88 6.94 2.54 6.99
CA GLU A 88 7.22 2.66 8.43
C GLU A 88 7.50 4.13 8.81
N GLU A 89 8.33 4.83 8.04
CA GLU A 89 8.64 6.23 8.32
C GLU A 89 7.45 7.16 8.04
N ALA A 90 6.68 6.92 6.96
CA ALA A 90 5.43 7.64 6.68
C ALA A 90 4.38 7.46 7.79
N GLY A 91 4.30 6.26 8.37
CA GLY A 91 3.41 5.94 9.48
C GLY A 91 3.69 6.75 10.74
N LYS A 92 4.94 7.14 10.99
CA LYS A 92 5.32 7.96 12.16
C LYS A 92 4.70 9.35 12.13
N THR A 93 4.43 9.88 10.96
CA THR A 93 3.86 11.21 10.74
C THR A 93 2.43 11.19 10.20
N LEU A 94 1.85 9.98 9.99
CA LEU A 94 0.52 9.77 9.41
C LEU A 94 0.37 10.47 8.05
N THR A 95 1.41 10.44 7.22
CA THR A 95 1.48 11.20 5.98
C THR A 95 0.48 10.69 4.93
N PRO A 96 -0.51 11.51 4.52
CA PRO A 96 -1.41 11.14 3.43
C PRO A 96 -0.67 11.25 2.10
N SER A 97 -0.61 10.14 1.36
CA SER A 97 0.08 10.07 0.07
C SER A 97 -0.39 8.87 -0.74
N PRO A 98 -0.18 8.87 -2.07
CA PRO A 98 -0.45 7.72 -2.93
C PRO A 98 0.52 6.54 -2.76
N LEU A 99 1.46 6.56 -1.82
CA LEU A 99 2.45 5.49 -1.64
C LEU A 99 1.81 4.11 -1.54
N PHE A 100 0.77 3.97 -0.71
CA PHE A 100 0.14 2.66 -0.52
C PHE A 100 -0.69 2.23 -1.73
N ALA A 101 -1.60 3.08 -2.20
CA ALA A 101 -2.50 2.72 -3.30
C ALA A 101 -1.78 2.64 -4.66
N THR A 102 -0.82 3.54 -4.92
CA THR A 102 -0.12 3.62 -6.20
C THR A 102 1.19 2.87 -6.20
N ALA A 103 2.14 3.23 -5.31
CA ALA A 103 3.48 2.67 -5.36
C ALA A 103 3.56 1.23 -4.84
N LEU A 104 2.64 0.81 -3.95
CA LEU A 104 2.56 -0.58 -3.50
C LEU A 104 1.54 -1.38 -4.32
N LEU A 105 0.24 -1.05 -4.24
CA LEU A 105 -0.81 -1.86 -4.86
C LEU A 105 -0.77 -1.76 -6.39
N GLY A 106 -0.81 -0.55 -6.91
CA GLY A 106 -0.88 -0.31 -8.35
C GLY A 106 0.36 -0.80 -9.10
N ALA A 107 1.55 -0.49 -8.59
CA ALA A 107 2.80 -1.00 -9.17
C ALA A 107 2.82 -2.52 -9.16
N SER A 108 2.48 -3.17 -8.04
CA SER A 108 2.44 -4.64 -7.94
C SER A 108 1.43 -5.26 -8.91
N LEU A 109 0.22 -4.70 -9.03
CA LEU A 109 -0.81 -5.20 -9.96
C LEU A 109 -0.34 -5.10 -11.42
N LEU A 110 0.28 -3.98 -11.80
CA LEU A 110 0.78 -3.76 -13.15
C LEU A 110 2.01 -4.64 -13.44
N GLU A 111 2.91 -4.80 -12.48
CA GLU A 111 4.08 -5.69 -12.66
C GLU A 111 3.69 -7.16 -12.78
N LEU A 112 2.73 -7.64 -12.00
CA LEU A 112 2.32 -9.04 -12.02
C LEU A 112 1.38 -9.37 -13.19
N GLY A 113 0.44 -8.48 -13.50
CA GLY A 113 -0.62 -8.73 -14.46
C GLY A 113 -0.45 -8.05 -15.82
N GLY A 114 0.33 -6.97 -15.90
CA GLY A 114 0.46 -6.18 -17.12
C GLY A 114 1.19 -6.93 -18.24
N ASN A 115 0.64 -6.86 -19.46
CA ASN A 115 1.40 -7.24 -20.65
C ASN A 115 2.44 -6.15 -20.98
N ALA A 116 3.35 -6.39 -21.92
CA ALA A 116 4.43 -5.48 -22.26
C ALA A 116 3.93 -4.08 -22.67
N GLU A 117 2.81 -3.99 -23.38
CA GLU A 117 2.22 -2.72 -23.81
C GLU A 117 1.65 -1.95 -22.62
N GLN A 118 0.94 -2.63 -21.71
CA GLN A 118 0.39 -2.03 -20.51
C GLN A 118 1.48 -1.55 -19.57
N LYS A 119 2.52 -2.37 -19.33
CA LYS A 119 3.68 -1.99 -18.52
C LYS A 119 4.37 -0.75 -19.09
N SER A 120 4.69 -0.76 -20.38
CA SER A 120 5.33 0.38 -21.06
C SER A 120 4.46 1.64 -21.05
N LYS A 121 3.13 1.50 -21.03
CA LYS A 121 2.19 2.62 -21.02
C LYS A 121 2.04 3.25 -19.64
N TYR A 122 2.00 2.41 -18.58
CA TYR A 122 1.58 2.85 -17.24
C TYR A 122 2.74 3.00 -16.26
N LEU A 123 3.70 2.06 -16.25
CA LEU A 123 4.74 2.03 -15.22
C LEU A 123 5.66 3.25 -15.26
N PRO A 124 6.16 3.75 -16.42
CA PRO A 124 6.99 4.96 -16.44
C PRO A 124 6.29 6.18 -15.84
N LYS A 125 5.00 6.38 -16.18
CA LYS A 125 4.20 7.49 -15.64
C LYS A 125 3.94 7.35 -14.13
N LEU A 126 3.79 6.11 -13.64
CA LEU A 126 3.67 5.83 -12.23
C LEU A 126 4.98 6.16 -11.50
N VAL A 127 6.12 5.75 -12.03
CA VAL A 127 7.46 6.05 -11.49
C VAL A 127 7.70 7.56 -11.39
N GLU A 128 7.29 8.32 -12.42
CA GLU A 128 7.39 9.78 -12.45
C GLU A 128 6.36 10.47 -11.54
N GLY A 129 5.44 9.71 -10.93
CA GLY A 129 4.37 10.23 -10.06
C GLY A 129 3.25 10.95 -10.80
N GLU A 130 3.21 10.86 -12.13
CA GLU A 130 2.17 11.45 -13.00
C GLU A 130 0.89 10.61 -13.01
N LEU A 131 1.02 9.28 -12.89
CA LEU A 131 -0.09 8.35 -12.81
C LEU A 131 -0.29 7.87 -11.38
N THR A 132 -1.48 8.13 -10.83
CA THR A 132 -1.93 7.51 -9.58
C THR A 132 -2.95 6.43 -9.87
N THR A 133 -2.94 5.37 -9.07
CA THR A 133 -3.80 4.21 -9.25
C THR A 133 -4.62 3.92 -8.01
N ALA A 134 -5.75 3.24 -8.20
CA ALA A 134 -6.53 2.70 -7.10
C ALA A 134 -7.00 1.28 -7.42
N PHE A 135 -6.92 0.39 -6.45
CA PHE A 135 -7.39 -0.98 -6.58
C PHE A 135 -8.84 -1.12 -6.12
N ALA A 136 -9.76 -1.28 -7.05
CA ALA A 136 -11.18 -1.43 -6.81
C ALA A 136 -11.55 -2.92 -6.66
N LEU A 137 -11.42 -3.44 -5.43
CA LEU A 137 -11.60 -4.84 -5.07
C LEU A 137 -12.88 -5.09 -4.27
N GLU A 138 -13.00 -4.45 -3.11
CA GLU A 138 -14.03 -4.73 -2.12
C GLU A 138 -15.42 -4.24 -2.53
N GLU A 139 -16.45 -5.01 -2.14
CA GLU A 139 -17.86 -4.70 -2.44
C GLU A 139 -18.74 -4.65 -1.19
N GLY A 140 -18.25 -5.21 -0.11
CA GLY A 140 -18.97 -5.32 1.16
C GLY A 140 -18.36 -4.51 2.30
N THR A 141 -18.95 -4.65 3.48
CA THR A 141 -18.47 -4.02 4.72
C THR A 141 -17.35 -4.81 5.42
N ARG A 142 -17.00 -5.97 4.91
CA ARG A 142 -15.94 -6.84 5.44
C ARG A 142 -15.01 -7.24 4.31
N HIS A 143 -13.74 -7.36 4.64
CA HIS A 143 -12.74 -7.88 3.72
C HIS A 143 -13.12 -9.29 3.25
N ASN A 144 -13.39 -9.43 1.95
CA ASN A 144 -13.71 -10.70 1.31
C ASN A 144 -13.33 -10.66 -0.19
N PRO A 145 -12.05 -10.77 -0.50
CA PRO A 145 -11.51 -10.54 -1.85
C PRO A 145 -11.98 -11.53 -2.92
N SER A 146 -12.52 -12.68 -2.51
CA SER A 146 -13.08 -13.68 -3.45
C SER A 146 -14.55 -13.41 -3.78
N ASN A 147 -15.28 -12.63 -2.96
CA ASN A 147 -16.69 -12.35 -3.18
C ASN A 147 -16.88 -11.16 -4.10
N ILE A 148 -16.80 -11.39 -5.40
CA ILE A 148 -16.91 -10.38 -6.45
C ILE A 148 -18.24 -10.55 -7.19
N GLU A 149 -19.13 -9.55 -7.07
CA GLU A 149 -20.45 -9.45 -7.73
C GLU A 149 -20.43 -8.48 -8.92
N THR A 150 -19.49 -7.51 -8.94
CA THR A 150 -19.27 -6.63 -10.11
C THR A 150 -18.99 -7.49 -11.33
N GLU A 151 -19.85 -7.40 -12.34
CA GLU A 151 -19.79 -8.21 -13.55
C GLU A 151 -19.08 -7.48 -14.69
N ALA A 152 -18.29 -8.21 -15.47
CA ALA A 152 -17.79 -7.78 -16.78
C ALA A 152 -18.28 -8.78 -17.84
N LYS A 153 -19.39 -8.43 -18.51
CA LYS A 153 -19.98 -9.25 -19.56
C LYS A 153 -19.35 -9.00 -20.92
N LYS A 154 -19.04 -10.04 -21.66
CA LYS A 154 -18.57 -9.94 -23.05
C LYS A 154 -19.62 -9.26 -23.93
N ASP A 155 -19.17 -8.27 -24.72
CA ASP A 155 -19.95 -7.58 -25.74
C ASP A 155 -19.13 -7.52 -27.04
N GLY A 156 -19.32 -8.46 -27.93
CA GLY A 156 -18.45 -8.63 -29.10
C GLY A 156 -17.00 -8.99 -28.72
N GLY A 157 -16.07 -8.12 -29.05
CA GLY A 157 -14.64 -8.23 -28.66
C GLY A 157 -14.32 -7.60 -27.30
N ASP A 158 -15.24 -6.79 -26.75
CA ASP A 158 -15.04 -5.96 -25.57
C ASP A 158 -15.87 -6.47 -24.36
N PHE A 159 -15.96 -5.64 -23.30
CA PHE A 159 -16.72 -5.96 -22.10
C PHE A 159 -17.62 -4.79 -21.67
N ILE A 160 -18.72 -5.12 -21.01
CA ILE A 160 -19.60 -4.18 -20.32
C ILE A 160 -19.48 -4.43 -18.82
N LEU A 161 -19.00 -3.44 -18.09
CA LEU A 161 -18.82 -3.49 -16.65
C LEU A 161 -20.04 -2.91 -15.93
N ASN A 162 -20.56 -3.68 -14.97
CA ASN A 162 -21.67 -3.26 -14.08
C ASN A 162 -21.38 -3.73 -12.66
N GLY A 163 -21.62 -2.85 -11.69
CA GLY A 163 -21.45 -3.18 -10.29
C GLY A 163 -21.02 -2.01 -9.43
N LYS A 164 -20.53 -2.33 -8.23
CA LYS A 164 -20.17 -1.30 -7.25
C LYS A 164 -19.00 -1.78 -6.39
N LYS A 165 -18.07 -0.88 -6.14
CA LYS A 165 -16.91 -1.08 -5.25
C LYS A 165 -16.97 -0.11 -4.09
N THR A 166 -16.52 -0.54 -2.92
CA THR A 166 -16.48 0.29 -1.72
C THR A 166 -15.09 0.25 -1.08
N PHE A 167 -14.81 1.22 -0.22
CA PHE A 167 -13.50 1.36 0.44
C PHE A 167 -12.29 1.34 -0.51
N VAL A 168 -12.47 1.87 -1.72
CA VAL A 168 -11.40 1.95 -2.71
C VAL A 168 -10.41 3.03 -2.27
N LEU A 169 -9.24 2.62 -1.77
CA LEU A 169 -8.20 3.54 -1.31
C LEU A 169 -7.75 4.45 -2.44
N ASP A 170 -7.70 5.76 -2.16
CA ASP A 170 -7.38 6.84 -3.11
C ASP A 170 -8.26 6.85 -4.37
N GLY A 171 -9.37 6.10 -4.40
CA GLY A 171 -10.22 5.92 -5.58
C GLY A 171 -10.79 7.21 -6.16
N HIS A 172 -11.00 8.26 -5.32
CA HIS A 172 -11.54 9.53 -5.78
C HIS A 172 -10.49 10.44 -6.46
N SER A 173 -9.21 10.17 -6.28
CA SER A 173 -8.09 10.95 -6.82
C SER A 173 -7.21 10.18 -7.80
N ALA A 174 -7.51 8.91 -8.04
CA ALA A 174 -6.75 8.07 -8.96
C ALA A 174 -7.02 8.42 -10.43
N ASN A 175 -5.97 8.33 -11.24
CA ASN A 175 -6.04 8.49 -12.69
C ASN A 175 -6.33 7.16 -13.42
N LEU A 176 -6.13 6.04 -12.73
CA LEU A 176 -6.36 4.69 -13.24
C LEU A 176 -6.96 3.82 -12.14
N LEU A 177 -8.10 3.20 -12.41
CA LEU A 177 -8.69 2.18 -11.55
C LEU A 177 -8.24 0.80 -12.06
N ILE A 178 -7.81 -0.08 -11.15
CA ILE A 178 -7.66 -1.50 -11.45
C ILE A 178 -8.82 -2.20 -10.78
N VAL A 179 -9.75 -2.71 -11.59
CA VAL A 179 -11.05 -3.21 -11.13
C VAL A 179 -11.09 -4.73 -11.20
N ALA A 180 -11.37 -5.38 -10.08
CA ALA A 180 -11.69 -6.80 -10.04
C ALA A 180 -13.17 -7.02 -10.43
N ALA A 181 -13.43 -7.84 -11.44
CA ALA A 181 -14.78 -8.11 -11.91
C ALA A 181 -15.00 -9.59 -12.21
N ARG A 182 -16.24 -10.04 -12.09
CA ARG A 182 -16.69 -11.39 -12.41
C ARG A 182 -16.92 -11.52 -13.90
N THR A 183 -16.19 -12.41 -14.54
CA THR A 183 -16.31 -12.74 -15.96
C THR A 183 -16.88 -14.13 -16.20
N ALA A 184 -16.87 -14.99 -15.18
CA ALA A 184 -17.47 -16.33 -15.17
C ALA A 184 -17.69 -16.83 -13.74
N GLY A 185 -18.45 -17.93 -13.59
CA GLY A 185 -18.71 -18.56 -12.28
C GLY A 185 -19.62 -17.77 -11.35
N SER A 186 -19.64 -18.16 -10.07
CA SER A 186 -20.44 -17.49 -9.03
C SER A 186 -19.60 -16.49 -8.21
N SER A 187 -20.26 -15.59 -7.49
CA SER A 187 -19.61 -14.50 -6.76
C SER A 187 -18.60 -14.97 -5.69
N SER A 188 -18.77 -16.17 -5.16
CA SER A 188 -17.93 -16.72 -4.08
C SER A 188 -16.77 -17.59 -4.57
N GLU A 189 -16.67 -17.82 -5.89
CA GLU A 189 -15.58 -18.61 -6.46
C GLU A 189 -14.35 -17.76 -6.73
N THR A 190 -13.16 -18.32 -6.52
CA THR A 190 -11.89 -17.67 -6.88
C THR A 190 -11.60 -17.70 -8.38
N SER A 191 -12.10 -18.73 -9.07
CA SER A 191 -12.08 -18.79 -10.55
C SER A 191 -13.10 -17.84 -11.17
N GLY A 192 -12.85 -17.35 -12.37
CA GLY A 192 -13.76 -16.47 -13.09
C GLY A 192 -13.68 -15.01 -12.68
N ILE A 193 -12.69 -14.62 -11.89
CA ILE A 193 -12.35 -13.22 -11.60
C ILE A 193 -11.32 -12.74 -12.63
N SER A 194 -11.54 -11.54 -13.18
CA SER A 194 -10.62 -10.86 -14.08
C SER A 194 -10.32 -9.45 -13.57
N LEU A 195 -9.18 -8.91 -13.94
CA LEU A 195 -8.77 -7.56 -13.60
C LEU A 195 -8.82 -6.68 -14.84
N PHE A 196 -9.26 -5.44 -14.68
CA PHE A 196 -9.36 -4.47 -15.77
C PHE A 196 -8.78 -3.13 -15.39
N CYS A 197 -8.00 -2.53 -16.31
CA CYS A 197 -7.57 -1.14 -16.23
C CYS A 197 -8.71 -0.23 -16.72
N VAL A 198 -9.27 0.60 -15.86
CA VAL A 198 -10.44 1.44 -16.15
C VAL A 198 -10.11 2.91 -15.93
N ASP A 199 -10.38 3.76 -16.91
CA ASP A 199 -10.30 5.21 -16.75
C ASP A 199 -11.49 5.67 -15.88
N PRO A 200 -11.28 6.38 -14.76
CA PRO A 200 -12.37 6.86 -13.92
C PRO A 200 -13.27 7.89 -14.60
N ASN A 201 -12.87 8.44 -15.73
CA ASN A 201 -13.65 9.44 -16.49
C ASN A 201 -14.54 8.83 -17.60
N LEU A 202 -14.57 7.49 -17.73
CA LEU A 202 -15.46 6.85 -18.69
C LEU A 202 -16.94 7.07 -18.34
N ASP A 203 -17.75 7.20 -19.38
CA ASP A 203 -19.22 7.27 -19.22
C ASP A 203 -19.72 6.05 -18.43
N GLY A 204 -20.53 6.31 -17.40
CA GLY A 204 -21.09 5.28 -16.51
C GLY A 204 -20.22 4.94 -15.30
N VAL A 205 -19.06 5.55 -15.13
CA VAL A 205 -18.27 5.49 -13.88
C VAL A 205 -18.70 6.67 -13.00
N ASP A 206 -19.15 6.35 -11.78
CA ASP A 206 -19.47 7.36 -10.77
C ASP A 206 -18.60 7.12 -9.52
N VAL A 207 -17.90 8.17 -9.09
CA VAL A 207 -16.91 8.10 -8.00
C VAL A 207 -17.34 9.04 -6.87
N ILE A 208 -17.60 8.47 -5.71
CA ILE A 208 -18.03 9.21 -4.52
C ILE A 208 -16.97 9.10 -3.43
N LYS A 209 -16.38 10.24 -3.04
CA LYS A 209 -15.42 10.30 -1.92
C LYS A 209 -16.13 9.91 -0.62
N MET A 210 -15.53 8.98 0.12
CA MET A 210 -16.00 8.56 1.44
C MET A 210 -15.29 9.35 2.54
N SER A 211 -16.04 9.74 3.58
CA SER A 211 -15.47 10.33 4.79
C SER A 211 -15.14 9.23 5.80
N MET A 212 -13.86 8.96 5.98
CA MET A 212 -13.37 7.92 6.88
C MET A 212 -12.99 8.51 8.25
N LEU A 213 -13.18 7.73 9.32
CA LEU A 213 -12.88 8.16 10.69
C LEU A 213 -11.37 8.47 10.89
N ASP A 214 -10.52 7.67 10.26
CA ASP A 214 -9.06 7.83 10.27
C ASP A 214 -8.55 8.88 9.28
N SER A 215 -9.46 9.58 8.59
CA SER A 215 -9.17 10.56 7.53
C SER A 215 -8.38 10.01 6.34
N ARG A 216 -8.32 8.68 6.18
CA ARG A 216 -7.69 8.06 5.02
C ARG A 216 -8.59 8.25 3.78
N ASN A 217 -7.99 8.53 2.65
CA ASN A 217 -8.70 8.66 1.39
C ASN A 217 -9.35 7.34 0.98
N SER A 218 -10.63 7.39 0.69
CA SER A 218 -11.37 6.24 0.20
C SER A 218 -12.53 6.69 -0.69
N ALA A 219 -12.98 5.82 -1.56
CA ALA A 219 -14.13 6.07 -2.44
C ALA A 219 -15.08 4.87 -2.52
N GLU A 220 -16.32 5.19 -2.83
CA GLU A 220 -17.29 4.28 -3.39
C GLU A 220 -17.32 4.52 -4.90
N ILE A 221 -17.28 3.46 -5.72
CA ILE A 221 -17.25 3.56 -7.18
C ILE A 221 -18.34 2.67 -7.77
N SER A 222 -19.21 3.27 -8.56
CA SER A 222 -20.27 2.56 -9.25
C SER A 222 -20.01 2.50 -10.75
N PHE A 223 -20.33 1.38 -11.36
CA PHE A 223 -20.19 1.12 -12.79
C PHE A 223 -21.56 0.81 -13.39
N SER A 224 -21.99 1.58 -14.37
CA SER A 224 -23.29 1.44 -15.04
C SER A 224 -23.10 1.36 -16.55
N ASN A 225 -23.09 0.14 -17.09
CA ASN A 225 -22.87 -0.14 -18.52
C ASN A 225 -21.57 0.46 -19.07
N VAL A 226 -20.50 0.44 -18.28
CA VAL A 226 -19.19 0.98 -18.69
C VAL A 226 -18.59 0.07 -19.75
N LYS A 227 -18.30 0.63 -20.93
CA LYS A 227 -17.64 -0.10 -22.02
C LYS A 227 -16.13 -0.12 -21.82
N ILE A 228 -15.56 -1.31 -21.81
CA ILE A 228 -14.14 -1.54 -21.60
C ILE A 228 -13.59 -2.36 -22.77
N SER A 229 -12.54 -1.87 -23.44
CA SER A 229 -11.85 -2.63 -24.46
C SER A 229 -11.20 -3.89 -23.88
N SER A 230 -11.14 -4.95 -24.67
CA SER A 230 -10.39 -6.16 -24.32
C SER A 230 -8.90 -5.89 -24.06
N GLU A 231 -8.33 -4.84 -24.62
CA GLU A 231 -6.94 -4.41 -24.37
C GLU A 231 -6.72 -3.95 -22.92
N ASN A 232 -7.79 -3.61 -22.20
CA ASN A 232 -7.74 -3.19 -20.81
C ASN A 232 -7.75 -4.36 -19.81
N LEU A 233 -7.90 -5.60 -20.29
CA LEU A 233 -7.75 -6.80 -19.46
C LEU A 233 -6.33 -6.88 -18.90
N LEU A 234 -6.20 -6.91 -17.59
CA LEU A 234 -4.93 -7.07 -16.89
C LEU A 234 -4.75 -8.53 -16.48
N GLY A 235 -3.73 -9.19 -17.01
CA GLY A 235 -3.52 -10.62 -16.84
C GLY A 235 -4.40 -11.46 -17.77
N GLU A 236 -4.75 -12.66 -17.32
CA GLU A 236 -5.55 -13.63 -18.08
C GLU A 236 -7.04 -13.57 -17.70
N LEU A 237 -7.90 -13.72 -18.69
CA LEU A 237 -9.35 -13.78 -18.48
C LEU A 237 -9.71 -14.94 -17.55
N ASN A 238 -10.55 -14.68 -16.54
CA ASN A 238 -11.01 -15.61 -15.51
C ASN A 238 -9.94 -16.10 -14.52
N ASN A 239 -8.72 -15.56 -14.57
CA ASN A 239 -7.59 -16.03 -13.75
C ASN A 239 -6.90 -14.90 -12.97
N GLY A 240 -7.64 -13.84 -12.60
CA GLY A 240 -7.09 -12.69 -11.88
C GLY A 240 -6.85 -12.94 -10.39
N PHE A 241 -7.46 -13.97 -9.78
CA PHE A 241 -7.41 -14.14 -8.33
C PHE A 241 -6.00 -14.40 -7.79
N GLY A 242 -5.15 -15.13 -8.50
CA GLY A 242 -3.77 -15.35 -8.08
C GLY A 242 -2.96 -14.03 -7.95
N ILE A 243 -3.19 -13.08 -8.88
CA ILE A 243 -2.59 -11.74 -8.81
C ILE A 243 -3.13 -10.98 -7.60
N ILE A 244 -4.45 -11.05 -7.36
CA ILE A 244 -5.10 -10.41 -6.21
C ILE A 244 -4.49 -10.91 -4.90
N GLU A 245 -4.36 -12.23 -4.74
CA GLU A 245 -3.82 -12.87 -3.53
C GLU A 245 -2.38 -12.41 -3.26
N GLU A 246 -1.52 -12.41 -4.27
CA GLU A 246 -0.13 -11.95 -4.13
C GLU A 246 -0.06 -10.47 -3.74
N VAL A 247 -0.88 -9.62 -4.36
CA VAL A 247 -0.92 -8.19 -4.04
C VAL A 247 -1.48 -7.94 -2.64
N ILE A 248 -2.49 -8.71 -2.19
CA ILE A 248 -3.01 -8.62 -0.82
C ILE A 248 -1.91 -9.00 0.19
N ASN A 249 -1.12 -10.03 -0.07
CA ASN A 249 -0.01 -10.40 0.81
C ASN A 249 1.00 -9.26 0.94
N LYS A 250 1.39 -8.63 -0.16
CA LYS A 250 2.25 -7.43 -0.14
C LYS A 250 1.59 -6.27 0.60
N ALA A 251 0.28 -6.06 0.40
CA ALA A 251 -0.49 -5.01 1.07
C ALA A 251 -0.54 -5.20 2.59
N GLN A 252 -0.79 -6.42 3.07
CA GLN A 252 -0.82 -6.75 4.50
C GLN A 252 0.53 -6.48 5.18
N ILE A 253 1.62 -6.80 4.50
CA ILE A 253 2.97 -6.52 4.99
C ILE A 253 3.25 -5.01 4.98
N GLY A 254 2.89 -4.31 3.89
CA GLY A 254 3.07 -2.87 3.77
C GLY A 254 2.29 -2.09 4.83
N ILE A 255 1.02 -2.43 5.07
CA ILE A 255 0.22 -1.77 6.12
C ILE A 255 0.75 -2.11 7.52
N SER A 256 1.29 -3.31 7.73
CA SER A 256 1.92 -3.70 8.99
C SER A 256 3.16 -2.87 9.29
N ALA A 257 3.96 -2.54 8.27
CA ALA A 257 5.11 -1.64 8.39
C ALA A 257 4.66 -0.20 8.73
N GLU A 258 3.64 0.32 8.07
CA GLU A 258 3.07 1.64 8.38
C GLU A 258 2.52 1.69 9.82
N MET A 259 1.78 0.66 10.24
CA MET A 259 1.26 0.55 11.60
C MET A 259 2.37 0.45 12.66
N LEU A 260 3.47 -0.25 12.36
CA LEU A 260 4.65 -0.31 13.22
C LEU A 260 5.25 1.09 13.42
N GLY A 261 5.37 1.87 12.34
CA GLY A 261 5.84 3.26 12.40
C GLY A 261 4.96 4.13 13.32
N ASN A 262 3.63 4.05 13.12
CA ASN A 262 2.66 4.76 13.95
C ASN A 262 2.77 4.36 15.44
N ALA A 263 2.76 3.05 15.74
CA ALA A 263 2.86 2.54 17.09
C ALA A 263 4.19 2.94 17.76
N SER A 264 5.29 2.88 17.02
CA SER A 264 6.61 3.30 17.50
C SER A 264 6.64 4.78 17.86
N GLN A 265 6.06 5.65 17.02
CA GLN A 265 5.97 7.08 17.29
C GLN A 265 5.09 7.40 18.50
N ALA A 266 3.93 6.75 18.62
CA ALA A 266 3.05 6.90 19.78
C ALA A 266 3.75 6.50 21.08
N PHE A 267 4.54 5.42 21.02
CA PHE A 267 5.35 4.98 22.15
C PHE A 267 6.45 6.00 22.53
N GLN A 268 7.17 6.55 21.55
CA GLN A 268 8.19 7.58 21.79
C GLN A 268 7.61 8.83 22.42
N ILE A 269 6.47 9.32 21.94
CA ILE A 269 5.74 10.46 22.53
C ILE A 269 5.36 10.13 23.98
N THR A 270 4.85 8.92 24.22
CA THR A 270 4.50 8.47 25.56
C THR A 270 5.72 8.45 26.50
N LEU A 271 6.85 7.92 26.05
CA LEU A 271 8.08 7.90 26.85
C LEU A 271 8.59 9.31 27.19
N SER A 272 8.55 10.23 26.22
CA SER A 272 8.93 11.64 26.45
C SER A 272 8.02 12.27 27.50
N TYR A 273 6.71 12.07 27.39
CA TYR A 273 5.75 12.56 28.36
C TYR A 273 5.99 12.00 29.77
N LEU A 274 6.28 10.69 29.90
CA LEU A 274 6.62 10.07 31.19
C LEU A 274 7.88 10.66 31.84
N LYS A 275 8.84 11.11 31.02
CA LYS A 275 10.10 11.71 31.47
C LYS A 275 9.99 13.20 31.83
N GLU A 276 8.94 13.87 31.42
CA GLU A 276 8.76 15.33 31.61
C GLU A 276 7.65 15.66 32.60
N ARG A 277 6.55 14.92 32.60
CA ARG A 277 5.37 15.21 33.42
C ARG A 277 5.61 14.95 34.90
N LYS A 278 5.34 15.93 35.73
CA LYS A 278 5.38 15.81 37.19
C LYS A 278 3.98 15.70 37.77
N GLN A 279 3.78 14.76 38.68
CA GLN A 279 2.61 14.62 39.55
C GLN A 279 3.08 14.09 40.92
N PHE A 280 2.38 14.45 41.99
CA PHE A 280 2.74 14.04 43.35
C PHE A 280 4.21 14.41 43.75
N GLY A 281 4.71 15.51 43.21
CA GLY A 281 6.05 16.01 43.49
C GLY A 281 7.20 15.31 42.74
N VAL A 282 6.92 14.28 41.90
CA VAL A 282 7.93 13.52 41.15
C VAL A 282 7.55 13.38 39.68
N LEU A 283 8.53 12.98 38.84
CA LEU A 283 8.26 12.61 37.44
C LEU A 283 7.38 11.35 37.42
N ILE A 284 6.31 11.35 36.63
CA ILE A 284 5.39 10.19 36.57
C ILE A 284 6.08 8.92 36.06
N GLY A 285 7.12 9.02 35.22
CA GLY A 285 7.96 7.91 34.79
C GLY A 285 8.75 7.24 35.94
N SER A 286 8.78 7.84 37.15
CA SER A 286 9.38 7.18 38.32
C SER A 286 8.48 6.09 38.92
N PHE A 287 7.16 6.12 38.66
CA PHE A 287 6.22 5.16 39.19
C PHE A 287 6.42 3.78 38.53
N GLN A 288 6.58 2.75 39.35
CA GLN A 288 6.89 1.39 38.91
C GLN A 288 5.84 0.82 37.95
N ALA A 289 4.56 1.06 38.22
CA ALA A 289 3.47 0.60 37.36
C ALA A 289 3.58 1.11 35.92
N LEU A 290 3.98 2.37 35.71
CA LEU A 290 4.18 2.94 34.40
C LEU A 290 5.45 2.44 33.72
N LYS A 291 6.54 2.22 34.48
CA LYS A 291 7.76 1.58 33.96
C LYS A 291 7.50 0.17 33.45
N HIS A 292 6.75 -0.65 34.17
CA HIS A 292 6.41 -2.01 33.76
C HIS A 292 5.59 -2.00 32.47
N ARG A 293 4.57 -1.14 32.38
CA ARG A 293 3.78 -1.01 31.14
C ARG A 293 4.65 -0.56 29.95
N ALA A 294 5.51 0.42 30.15
CA ALA A 294 6.43 0.87 29.09
C ALA A 294 7.39 -0.25 28.65
N ALA A 295 7.90 -1.05 29.58
CA ALA A 295 8.76 -2.20 29.26
C ALA A 295 8.02 -3.27 28.43
N VAL A 296 6.76 -3.59 28.80
CA VAL A 296 5.92 -4.53 28.01
C VAL A 296 5.68 -3.99 26.62
N MET A 297 5.23 -2.72 26.47
CA MET A 297 4.98 -2.09 25.17
C MET A 297 6.25 -2.08 24.30
N TYR A 298 7.40 -1.80 24.88
CA TYR A 298 8.68 -1.84 24.17
C TYR A 298 8.98 -3.27 23.63
N SER A 299 8.81 -4.28 24.46
CA SER A 299 9.04 -5.67 24.05
C SER A 299 8.09 -6.09 22.90
N GLU A 300 6.81 -5.72 22.99
CA GLU A 300 5.83 -6.00 21.93
C GLU A 300 6.19 -5.28 20.62
N LEU A 301 6.65 -4.03 20.69
CA LEU A 301 7.10 -3.30 19.50
C LEU A 301 8.33 -3.95 18.84
N GLU A 302 9.32 -4.39 19.61
CA GLU A 302 10.50 -5.06 19.07
C GLU A 302 10.17 -6.43 18.45
N LEU A 303 9.24 -7.18 19.04
CA LEU A 303 8.72 -8.42 18.46
C LEU A 303 7.97 -8.15 17.15
N THR A 304 7.08 -7.14 17.14
CA THR A 304 6.34 -6.71 15.95
C THR A 304 7.30 -6.30 14.83
N LYS A 305 8.33 -5.49 15.16
CA LYS A 305 9.36 -5.07 14.20
C LYS A 305 10.07 -6.28 13.58
N SER A 306 10.48 -7.25 14.40
CA SER A 306 11.12 -8.48 13.92
C SER A 306 10.21 -9.26 12.97
N SER A 307 8.92 -9.36 13.29
CA SER A 307 7.94 -10.06 12.45
C SER A 307 7.72 -9.34 11.10
N VAL A 308 7.56 -8.01 11.13
CA VAL A 308 7.36 -7.20 9.91
C VAL A 308 8.58 -7.27 9.00
N VAL A 309 9.79 -7.11 9.55
CA VAL A 309 11.04 -7.22 8.78
C VAL A 309 11.20 -8.63 8.20
N GLY A 310 10.86 -9.67 8.98
CA GLY A 310 10.87 -11.05 8.52
C GLY A 310 9.92 -11.28 7.34
N ALA A 311 8.71 -10.73 7.42
CA ALA A 311 7.72 -10.84 6.34
C ALA A 311 8.14 -10.10 5.06
N MET A 312 8.73 -8.90 5.18
CA MET A 312 9.26 -8.17 4.03
C MET A 312 10.38 -8.96 3.33
N ASN A 313 11.33 -9.51 4.11
CA ASN A 313 12.40 -10.34 3.55
C ASN A 313 11.87 -11.61 2.88
N ALA A 314 10.83 -12.25 3.45
CA ALA A 314 10.24 -13.46 2.88
C ALA A 314 9.63 -13.22 1.49
N ILE A 315 9.00 -12.06 1.28
CA ILE A 315 8.52 -11.65 -0.07
C ILE A 315 9.70 -11.47 -1.02
N ASP A 316 10.73 -10.72 -0.61
CA ASP A 316 11.87 -10.40 -1.48
C ASP A 316 12.69 -11.64 -1.83
N GLU A 317 12.77 -12.63 -0.92
CA GLU A 317 13.43 -13.91 -1.14
C GLU A 317 12.53 -14.94 -1.85
N GLN A 318 11.29 -14.61 -2.19
CA GLN A 318 10.29 -15.52 -2.75
C GLN A 318 10.16 -16.82 -1.91
N SER A 319 10.23 -16.69 -0.59
CA SER A 319 10.14 -17.79 0.35
C SER A 319 8.72 -18.36 0.38
N ASN A 320 8.60 -19.70 0.46
CA ASN A 320 7.32 -20.37 0.67
C ASN A 320 6.71 -20.10 2.07
N ASP A 321 7.38 -19.35 2.92
CA ASP A 321 6.96 -19.05 4.30
C ASP A 321 6.06 -17.80 4.39
N VAL A 322 5.62 -17.25 3.25
CA VAL A 322 4.78 -16.02 3.17
C VAL A 322 3.29 -16.30 3.42
N THR A 323 2.86 -17.56 3.44
CA THR A 323 1.45 -17.95 3.63
C THR A 323 1.15 -18.37 5.04
#